data_60fd5c4191823016e6a1761309ce4e15
#
_entry.id   60fd5c4191823016e6a1761309ce4e15
#
_cell.length_a   1.000
_cell.length_b   1.000
_cell.length_c   1.000
_cell.angle_alpha   90.00
_cell.angle_beta   90.00
_cell.angle_gamma   90.00
#
_symmetry.space_group_name_H-M   'P 1'
#
loop_
_entity.id
_entity.type
_entity.pdbx_description
1 polymer ?
#
loop_
_entity_poly.entity_id
_entity_poly.type
_entity_poly.pdbx_seq_one_letter_code
_entity_poly.pdbx_strand_id
1 'polypeptide(L)'
;MIEWYKKVVFENYANFNGRARRSEYWYYTLASILISIVLEILDYTIGMAFDMGKLGILRGLYSLVVFIPGLAVMIRRLHDIGKSGWFIFIVFLPIAGVIWLFISLCTEGDDGANEYGADPKDEFDEMDEIGKELA
;
A
#
# COMPACT_ATOMS: atom_id res chain seq x y z
N MET A 1 5.04 -10.33 4.93
CA MET A 1 3.77 -9.63 4.69
C MET A 1 3.36 -8.73 5.87
N ILE A 2 3.33 -9.26 7.09
CA ILE A 2 2.94 -8.48 8.28
C ILE A 2 3.87 -7.29 8.50
N GLU A 3 5.17 -7.45 8.31
CA GLU A 3 6.16 -6.38 8.47
C GLU A 3 5.94 -5.24 7.48
N TRP A 4 5.61 -5.54 6.23
CA TRP A 4 5.28 -4.55 5.22
C TRP A 4 4.00 -3.79 5.59
N TYR A 5 2.99 -4.49 6.10
CA TYR A 5 1.75 -3.89 6.55
C TYR A 5 2.00 -2.91 7.71
N LYS A 6 2.78 -3.34 8.70
CA LYS A 6 3.17 -2.48 9.82
C LYS A 6 3.93 -1.25 9.37
N LYS A 7 4.85 -1.40 8.43
CA LYS A 7 5.62 -0.29 7.88
C LYS A 7 4.71 0.77 7.26
N VAL A 8 3.68 0.35 6.52
CA VAL A 8 2.74 1.28 5.88
C VAL A 8 1.81 1.93 6.90
N VAL A 9 1.18 1.13 7.77
CA VAL A 9 0.11 1.60 8.65
C VAL A 9 0.65 2.29 9.90
N PHE A 10 1.71 1.77 10.51
CA PHE A 10 2.20 2.27 11.79
C PHE A 10 3.40 3.20 11.69
N GLU A 11 4.31 2.95 10.76
CA GLU A 11 5.53 3.75 10.63
C GLU A 11 5.38 4.91 9.64
N ASN A 12 4.53 4.76 8.62
CA ASN A 12 4.37 5.73 7.54
C ASN A 12 2.90 6.07 7.29
N TYR A 13 2.07 6.14 8.32
CA TYR A 13 0.62 6.28 8.20
C TYR A 13 0.19 7.40 7.24
N ALA A 14 0.73 8.58 7.41
CA ALA A 14 0.45 9.74 6.56
C ALA A 14 1.72 10.30 5.92
N ASN A 15 2.70 9.44 5.67
CA ASN A 15 3.95 9.85 5.03
C ASN A 15 3.82 9.78 3.52
N PHE A 16 3.65 10.95 2.90
CA PHE A 16 3.54 11.10 1.45
C PHE A 16 4.90 11.38 0.78
N ASN A 17 5.96 11.47 1.57
CA ASN A 17 7.32 11.72 1.08
C ASN A 17 8.11 10.43 0.99
N GLY A 18 9.11 10.40 0.11
CA GLY A 18 9.96 9.25 -0.07
C GLY A 18 9.44 8.27 -1.12
N ARG A 19 9.97 7.07 -1.09
CA ARG A 19 9.71 6.03 -2.10
C ARG A 19 9.26 4.74 -1.42
N ALA A 20 8.38 3.99 -2.09
CA ALA A 20 7.97 2.66 -1.66
C ALA A 20 8.28 1.65 -2.77
N ARG A 21 8.90 0.53 -2.42
CA ARG A 21 9.16 -0.53 -3.39
C ARG A 21 7.90 -1.34 -3.67
N ARG A 22 7.92 -2.13 -4.77
CA ARG A 22 6.77 -2.96 -5.16
C ARG A 22 6.28 -3.87 -4.04
N SER A 23 7.21 -4.48 -3.29
CA SER A 23 6.88 -5.37 -2.19
C SER A 23 6.07 -4.67 -1.11
N GLU A 24 6.44 -3.45 -0.72
CA GLU A 24 5.74 -2.67 0.29
C GLU A 24 4.28 -2.43 -0.14
N TYR A 25 4.08 -1.96 -1.35
CA TYR A 25 2.74 -1.66 -1.87
C TYR A 25 1.88 -2.91 -2.02
N TRP A 26 2.41 -3.93 -2.68
CA TRP A 26 1.60 -5.11 -3.01
C TRP A 26 1.33 -6.01 -1.80
N TYR A 27 2.28 -6.15 -0.88
CA TYR A 27 2.03 -6.89 0.36
C TYR A 27 1.05 -6.14 1.26
N TYR A 28 1.15 -4.82 1.34
CA TYR A 28 0.16 -4.01 2.04
C TYR A 28 -1.23 -4.20 1.42
N THR A 29 -1.33 -4.12 0.11
CA THR A 29 -2.59 -4.29 -0.62
C THR A 29 -3.19 -5.68 -0.36
N LEU A 30 -2.37 -6.73 -0.47
CA LEU A 30 -2.81 -8.09 -0.21
C LEU A 30 -3.31 -8.26 1.23
N ALA A 31 -2.54 -7.79 2.21
CA ALA A 31 -2.94 -7.87 3.62
C ALA A 31 -4.25 -7.10 3.87
N SER A 32 -4.40 -5.92 3.29
CA SER A 32 -5.62 -5.12 3.42
C SER A 32 -6.85 -5.81 2.82
N ILE A 33 -6.68 -6.46 1.67
CA ILE A 33 -7.74 -7.24 1.05
C ILE A 33 -8.16 -8.40 1.95
N LEU A 34 -7.19 -9.17 2.48
CA LEU A 34 -7.48 -10.30 3.35
C LEU A 34 -8.20 -9.85 4.64
N ILE A 35 -7.76 -8.77 5.26
CA ILE A 35 -8.42 -8.21 6.44
C ILE A 35 -9.84 -7.75 6.09
N SER A 36 -10.02 -7.10 4.95
CA SER A 36 -11.32 -6.64 4.50
C SER A 36 -12.30 -7.80 4.29
N ILE A 37 -11.83 -8.92 3.75
CA ILE A 37 -12.64 -10.13 3.56
C ILE A 37 -13.08 -10.69 4.92
N VAL A 38 -12.16 -10.78 5.88
CA VAL A 38 -12.48 -11.27 7.24
C VAL A 38 -13.53 -10.37 7.89
N LEU A 39 -13.35 -9.05 7.79
CA LEU A 39 -14.31 -8.09 8.37
C LEU A 39 -15.67 -8.14 7.67
N GLU A 40 -15.70 -8.38 6.37
CA GLU A 40 -16.96 -8.57 5.63
C GLU A 40 -17.71 -9.81 6.12
N ILE A 41 -17.00 -10.91 6.34
CA ILE A 41 -17.59 -12.14 6.89
C ILE A 41 -18.13 -11.91 8.30
N LEU A 42 -17.39 -11.21 9.14
CA LEU A 42 -17.82 -10.87 10.49
C LEU A 42 -19.05 -9.97 10.48
N ASP A 43 -19.08 -8.94 9.63
CA ASP A 43 -20.23 -8.06 9.49
C ASP A 43 -21.49 -8.83 9.06
N TYR A 44 -21.33 -9.74 8.11
CA TYR A 44 -22.43 -10.59 7.65
C TYR A 44 -22.93 -11.50 8.76
N THR A 45 -22.01 -12.16 9.47
CA THR A 45 -22.35 -13.10 10.57
C THR A 45 -23.07 -12.38 11.72
N ILE A 46 -22.56 -11.21 12.12
CA ILE A 46 -23.17 -10.41 13.19
C ILE A 46 -24.55 -9.91 12.75
N GLY A 47 -24.67 -9.43 11.53
CA GLY A 47 -25.93 -8.97 10.97
C GLY A 47 -27.00 -10.06 10.96
N MET A 48 -26.63 -11.27 10.56
CA MET A 48 -27.54 -12.43 10.57
C MET A 48 -27.91 -12.82 11.99
N ALA A 49 -26.97 -12.81 12.95
CA ALA A 49 -27.19 -13.18 14.32
C ALA A 49 -28.22 -12.26 15.02
N PHE A 50 -28.25 -11.00 14.65
CA PHE A 50 -29.16 -10.00 15.24
C PHE A 50 -30.35 -9.64 14.34
N ASP A 51 -30.52 -10.38 13.22
CA ASP A 51 -31.59 -10.14 12.24
C ASP A 51 -31.62 -8.71 11.71
N MET A 52 -30.47 -8.12 11.57
CA MET A 52 -30.27 -6.73 11.09
C MET A 52 -29.80 -6.63 9.63
N GLY A 53 -29.65 -7.78 8.96
CA GLY A 53 -29.11 -7.83 7.63
C GLY A 53 -27.60 -7.53 7.61
N LYS A 54 -27.10 -7.11 6.47
CA LYS A 54 -25.66 -6.78 6.32
C LYS A 54 -25.38 -5.41 6.93
N LEU A 55 -24.57 -5.36 7.97
CA LEU A 55 -24.23 -4.11 8.64
C LEU A 55 -23.15 -3.31 7.92
N GLY A 56 -22.03 -3.94 7.55
CA GLY A 56 -20.91 -3.28 6.89
C GLY A 56 -20.12 -2.30 7.76
N ILE A 57 -20.38 -2.26 9.06
CA ILE A 57 -19.76 -1.29 9.98
C ILE A 57 -18.27 -1.54 10.15
N LEU A 58 -17.88 -2.80 10.41
CA LEU A 58 -16.47 -3.14 10.66
C LEU A 58 -15.61 -2.85 9.43
N ARG A 59 -16.06 -3.29 8.27
CA ARG A 59 -15.35 -3.03 7.02
C ARG A 59 -15.31 -1.55 6.69
N GLY A 60 -16.40 -0.83 6.92
CA GLY A 60 -16.47 0.61 6.69
C GLY A 60 -15.49 1.38 7.56
N LEU A 61 -15.43 1.08 8.86
CA LEU A 61 -14.47 1.71 9.77
C LEU A 61 -13.03 1.39 9.38
N TYR A 62 -12.74 0.13 9.06
CA TYR A 62 -11.42 -0.27 8.59
C TYR A 62 -11.01 0.47 7.33
N SER A 63 -11.91 0.61 6.36
CA SER A 63 -11.65 1.33 5.11
C SER A 63 -11.29 2.78 5.36
N LEU A 64 -11.97 3.44 6.31
CA LEU A 64 -11.63 4.81 6.69
C LEU A 64 -10.25 4.91 7.34
N VAL A 65 -9.92 3.98 8.24
CA VAL A 65 -8.63 3.98 8.94
C VAL A 65 -7.46 3.76 7.96
N VAL A 66 -7.59 2.87 6.98
CA VAL A 66 -6.51 2.54 6.05
C VAL A 66 -6.52 3.38 4.77
N PHE A 67 -7.49 4.28 4.60
CA PHE A 67 -7.56 5.14 3.43
C PHE A 67 -6.30 6.01 3.29
N ILE A 68 -5.91 6.69 4.35
CA ILE A 68 -4.73 7.56 4.35
C ILE A 68 -3.43 6.79 4.14
N PRO A 69 -3.13 5.72 4.88
CA PRO A 69 -1.91 4.94 4.61
C PRO A 69 -1.92 4.28 3.22
N GLY A 70 -3.08 3.87 2.71
CA GLY A 70 -3.21 3.34 1.36
C GLY A 70 -2.86 4.39 0.31
N LEU A 71 -3.36 5.61 0.47
CA LEU A 71 -3.03 6.71 -0.41
C LEU A 71 -1.55 7.08 -0.31
N ALA A 72 -1.02 7.12 0.91
CA ALA A 72 0.38 7.45 1.16
C ALA A 72 1.33 6.44 0.49
N VAL A 73 1.08 5.14 0.64
CA VAL A 73 1.94 4.12 0.03
C VAL A 73 1.82 4.13 -1.50
N MET A 74 0.65 4.42 -2.04
CA MET A 74 0.46 4.54 -3.48
C MET A 74 1.27 5.71 -4.04
N ILE A 75 1.22 6.87 -3.39
CA ILE A 75 2.00 8.05 -3.80
C ILE A 75 3.50 7.76 -3.69
N ARG A 76 3.95 7.15 -2.59
CA ARG A 76 5.37 6.76 -2.45
C ARG A 76 5.78 5.73 -3.51
N ARG A 77 4.87 4.87 -3.93
CA ARG A 77 5.13 3.92 -5.01
C ARG A 77 5.31 4.62 -6.35
N LEU A 78 4.52 5.65 -6.63
CA LEU A 78 4.70 6.48 -7.83
C LEU A 78 6.04 7.24 -7.79
N HIS A 79 6.45 7.72 -6.62
CA HIS A 79 7.76 8.34 -6.44
C HIS A 79 8.90 7.38 -6.76
N ASP A 80 8.74 6.11 -6.45
CA ASP A 80 9.75 5.08 -6.71
C ASP A 80 10.04 4.91 -8.21
N ILE A 81 9.06 5.15 -9.07
CA ILE A 81 9.23 5.14 -10.52
C ILE A 81 9.44 6.54 -11.12
N GLY A 82 9.75 7.53 -10.28
CA GLY A 82 10.04 8.90 -10.71
C GLY A 82 8.82 9.73 -11.08
N LYS A 83 7.61 9.31 -10.72
CA LYS A 83 6.38 10.04 -11.02
C LYS A 83 5.88 10.82 -9.80
N SER A 84 5.30 12.01 -10.05
CA SER A 84 4.65 12.81 -9.02
C SER A 84 3.42 12.09 -8.43
N GLY A 85 3.10 12.37 -7.16
CA GLY A 85 1.87 11.90 -6.54
C GLY A 85 0.61 12.35 -7.26
N TRP A 86 0.65 13.48 -7.95
CA TRP A 86 -0.47 13.95 -8.78
C TRP A 86 -0.83 13.02 -9.92
N PHE A 87 0.07 12.11 -10.31
CA PHE A 87 -0.20 11.10 -11.33
C PHE A 87 -1.38 10.19 -10.97
N ILE A 88 -1.72 10.08 -9.68
CA ILE A 88 -2.88 9.31 -9.22
C ILE A 88 -4.19 9.78 -9.88
N PHE A 89 -4.28 11.07 -10.23
CA PHE A 89 -5.46 11.64 -10.87
C PHE A 89 -5.69 11.16 -12.31
N ILE A 90 -4.74 10.38 -12.88
CA ILE A 90 -4.93 9.77 -14.20
C ILE A 90 -6.12 8.79 -14.20
N VAL A 91 -6.57 8.32 -13.02
CA VAL A 91 -7.76 7.44 -12.90
C VAL A 91 -9.04 8.11 -13.41
N PHE A 92 -9.08 9.44 -13.47
CA PHE A 92 -10.21 10.17 -14.02
C PHE A 92 -10.33 10.06 -15.55
N LEU A 93 -9.27 9.59 -16.23
CA LEU A 93 -9.37 9.17 -17.63
C LEU A 93 -10.00 7.77 -17.64
N PRO A 94 -11.21 7.61 -18.18
CA PRO A 94 -11.91 6.32 -18.10
C PRO A 94 -11.12 5.21 -18.78
N ILE A 95 -11.07 4.05 -18.13
CA ILE A 95 -10.43 2.82 -18.59
C ILE A 95 -8.92 2.97 -18.80
N ALA A 96 -8.47 3.80 -19.74
CA ALA A 96 -7.06 3.98 -20.08
C ALA A 96 -6.23 4.48 -18.90
N GLY A 97 -6.77 5.43 -18.12
CA GLY A 97 -6.08 5.98 -16.94
C GLY A 97 -5.91 4.94 -15.83
N VAL A 98 -6.94 4.15 -15.55
CA VAL A 98 -6.90 3.08 -14.55
C VAL A 98 -5.87 2.02 -14.94
N ILE A 99 -5.85 1.60 -16.19
CA ILE A 99 -4.88 0.62 -16.70
C ILE A 99 -3.47 1.18 -16.60
N TRP A 100 -3.26 2.42 -16.96
CA TRP A 100 -1.95 3.06 -16.90
C TRP A 100 -1.44 3.16 -15.46
N LEU A 101 -2.30 3.55 -14.53
CA LEU A 101 -1.94 3.60 -13.11
C LEU A 101 -1.56 2.22 -12.59
N PHE A 102 -2.33 1.20 -12.93
CA PHE A 102 -2.05 -0.19 -12.54
C PHE A 102 -0.69 -0.65 -13.07
N ILE A 103 -0.39 -0.41 -14.34
CA ILE A 103 0.90 -0.73 -14.94
C ILE A 103 2.03 -0.01 -14.21
N SER A 104 1.83 1.27 -13.87
CA SER A 104 2.82 2.07 -13.15
C SER A 104 3.11 1.48 -11.77
N LEU A 105 2.10 1.02 -11.06
CA LEU A 105 2.26 0.41 -9.74
C LEU A 105 2.98 -0.95 -9.80
N CYS A 106 2.90 -1.64 -10.93
CA CYS A 106 3.60 -2.91 -11.17
C CYS A 106 5.01 -2.73 -11.73
N THR A 107 5.35 -1.54 -12.22
CA THR A 107 6.65 -1.25 -12.83
C THR A 107 7.74 -1.24 -11.76
N GLU A 108 8.90 -1.80 -12.08
CA GLU A 108 10.05 -1.73 -11.18
C GLU A 108 10.50 -0.29 -10.98
N GLY A 109 10.86 0.05 -9.73
CA GLY A 109 11.29 1.40 -9.38
C GLY A 109 12.60 1.80 -10.03
N ASP A 110 12.89 3.09 -10.04
CA ASP A 110 14.14 3.63 -10.55
C ASP A 110 15.32 3.06 -9.78
N ASP A 111 16.39 2.70 -10.51
CA ASP A 111 17.64 2.26 -9.89
C ASP A 111 18.36 3.47 -9.29
N GLY A 112 18.85 3.29 -8.05
CA GLY A 112 19.53 4.34 -7.33
C GLY A 112 18.61 5.47 -6.88
N ALA A 113 19.21 6.55 -6.37
CA ALA A 113 18.45 7.71 -5.88
C ALA A 113 17.79 8.48 -7.04
N ASN A 114 16.60 9.02 -6.78
CA ASN A 114 15.93 9.95 -7.68
C ASN A 114 15.50 11.22 -6.92
N GLU A 115 14.74 12.10 -7.55
CA GLU A 115 14.29 13.35 -6.92
C GLU A 115 13.47 13.16 -5.64
N TYR A 116 12.93 11.96 -5.39
CA TYR A 116 12.09 11.63 -4.23
C TYR A 116 12.85 10.91 -3.12
N GLY A 117 14.12 10.62 -3.29
CA GLY A 117 14.98 10.05 -2.27
C GLY A 117 15.83 8.88 -2.73
N ALA A 118 16.42 8.19 -1.75
CA ALA A 118 17.26 7.02 -1.98
C ALA A 118 16.45 5.83 -2.47
N ASP A 119 17.11 4.92 -3.18
CA ASP A 119 16.49 3.68 -3.64
C ASP A 119 16.17 2.80 -2.43
N PRO A 120 14.89 2.48 -2.18
CA PRO A 120 14.52 1.63 -1.04
C PRO A 120 15.06 0.21 -1.13
N LYS A 121 15.42 -0.25 -2.31
CA LYS A 121 16.06 -1.57 -2.50
C LYS A 121 17.50 -1.59 -1.99
N ASP A 122 18.24 -0.50 -2.14
CA ASP A 122 19.61 -0.38 -1.67
C ASP A 122 19.69 -0.48 -0.14
N GLU A 123 18.76 0.13 0.56
CA GLU A 123 18.68 0.06 2.03
C GLU A 123 18.59 -1.38 2.52
N PHE A 124 17.78 -2.21 1.87
CA PHE A 124 17.62 -3.62 2.23
C PHE A 124 18.86 -4.44 1.90
N ASP A 125 19.50 -4.17 0.77
CA ASP A 125 20.72 -4.84 0.36
C ASP A 125 21.86 -4.55 1.36
N GLU A 126 21.99 -3.32 1.82
CA GLU A 126 22.98 -2.94 2.84
C GLU A 126 22.72 -3.67 4.16
N MET A 127 21.47 -3.77 4.58
CA MET A 127 21.11 -4.50 5.81
C MET A 127 21.41 -5.99 5.71
N ASP A 128 21.15 -6.60 4.54
CA ASP A 128 21.47 -8.00 4.30
C ASP A 128 22.99 -8.26 4.33
N GLU A 129 23.77 -7.37 3.76
CA GLU A 129 25.23 -7.45 3.78
C GLU A 129 25.77 -7.34 5.20
N ILE A 130 25.25 -6.41 6.00
CA ILE A 130 25.63 -6.26 7.40
C ILE A 130 25.30 -7.54 8.18
N GLY A 131 24.12 -8.11 7.94
CA GLY A 131 23.70 -9.37 8.56
C GLY A 131 24.64 -10.53 8.22
N LYS A 132 25.14 -10.60 7.00
CA LYS A 132 26.10 -11.61 6.55
C LYS A 132 27.48 -11.44 7.19
N GLU A 133 27.93 -10.20 7.36
CA GLU A 133 29.20 -9.90 8.01
C GLU A 133 29.18 -10.23 9.50
N LEU A 134 28.05 -10.06 10.15
CA LEU A 134 27.87 -10.37 11.58
C LEU A 134 27.64 -11.85 11.86
N ALA A 135 27.22 -12.60 10.86
CA ALA A 135 27.01 -14.03 10.98
C ALA A 135 28.31 -14.79 10.75
#